data_1c28a89f4252fce0873d1908e4d0cdda
#
_entry.id   1c28a89f4252fce0873d1908e4d0cdda
#
_cell.length_a   1.000
_cell.length_b   1.000
_cell.length_c   1.000
_cell.angle_alpha   90.00
_cell.angle_beta   90.00
_cell.angle_gamma   90.00
#
_symmetry.space_group_name_H-M   'P 1'
#
loop_
_entity.id
_entity.type
_entity.pdbx_description
1 polymer ?
#
loop_
_entity_poly.entity_id
_entity_poly.type
_entity_poly.pdbx_seq_one_letter_code
_entity_poly.pdbx_strand_id
1 'polypeptide(L)'
;MMLPQDPDQVPHADAADLAALLDLVLDENTLCDRFADATAGDAITYHIGMLARDRDKVATKLLPERRDELELVARRALAMAEAGLCHLLQRRMDTECFAYILVVRPRSTNSRGMAQAALLQKLQRGAA
;
A
#
# COMPACT_ATOMS: atom_id res chain seq x y z
N MET A 1 24.44 -28.23 -6.05
CA MET A 1 24.08 -28.05 -6.27
C MET A 1 23.36 -27.54 -6.44
N MET A 2 23.21 -27.37 -6.43
CA MET A 2 22.61 -27.01 -6.74
C MET A 2 21.96 -26.37 -6.82
N LEU A 3 21.91 -26.12 -6.84
CA LEU A 3 21.36 -25.61 -7.05
C LEU A 3 20.74 -25.14 -7.49
N PRO A 4 20.72 -24.99 -7.36
CA PRO A 4 19.97 -24.56 -7.75
C PRO A 4 19.63 -23.99 -8.44
N GLN A 5 19.95 -23.90 -8.55
CA GLN A 5 19.60 -23.41 -9.23
C GLN A 5 18.54 -23.52 -9.88
N ASP A 6 17.96 -24.01 -9.47
CA ASP A 6 16.58 -24.06 -9.81
C ASP A 6 16.04 -22.66 -9.88
N PRO A 7 15.62 -22.20 -11.02
CA PRO A 7 15.13 -20.82 -11.17
C PRO A 7 13.94 -20.55 -10.28
N ASP A 8 13.16 -21.55 -9.95
CA ASP A 8 12.03 -21.40 -9.08
C ASP A 8 12.45 -21.13 -7.64
N GLN A 9 13.69 -21.39 -7.37
CA GLN A 9 14.23 -21.13 -6.05
C GLN A 9 14.83 -19.76 -5.92
N VAL A 10 14.95 -19.08 -7.01
CA VAL A 10 15.41 -17.74 -6.92
C VAL A 10 14.24 -16.95 -6.55
N PRO A 11 14.00 -16.94 -5.41
CA PRO A 11 12.76 -16.74 -5.09
C PRO A 11 12.32 -15.49 -5.17
N HIS A 12 12.57 -15.00 -4.91
CA HIS A 12 12.03 -13.95 -4.44
C HIS A 12 12.24 -12.81 -5.29
N ALA A 13 12.89 -13.02 -6.35
CA ALA A 13 13.24 -11.92 -7.21
C ALA A 13 12.47 -11.97 -8.50
N ASP A 14 11.23 -12.40 -8.48
CA ASP A 14 10.45 -12.33 -9.69
C ASP A 14 10.07 -10.86 -9.98
N ALA A 15 9.61 -10.61 -11.19
CA ALA A 15 9.32 -9.25 -11.63
C ALA A 15 8.26 -8.57 -10.77
N ALA A 16 7.28 -9.33 -10.28
CA ALA A 16 6.23 -8.75 -9.43
C ALA A 16 6.78 -8.33 -8.08
N ASP A 17 7.69 -9.10 -7.50
CA ASP A 17 8.31 -8.75 -6.22
C ASP A 17 9.18 -7.52 -6.35
N LEU A 18 9.97 -7.44 -7.42
CA LEU A 18 10.78 -6.25 -7.67
C LEU A 18 9.91 -5.03 -7.90
N ALA A 19 8.83 -5.17 -8.65
CA ALA A 19 7.91 -4.07 -8.89
C ALA A 19 7.32 -3.57 -7.59
N ALA A 20 6.92 -4.47 -6.68
CA ALA A 20 6.38 -4.07 -5.39
C ALA A 20 7.41 -3.32 -4.56
N LEU A 21 8.65 -3.81 -4.55
CA LEU A 21 9.71 -3.15 -3.78
C LEU A 21 10.02 -1.76 -4.31
N LEU A 22 10.07 -1.61 -5.63
CA LEU A 22 10.38 -0.32 -6.24
C LEU A 22 9.23 0.66 -6.15
N ASP A 23 8.01 0.14 -5.99
CA ASP A 23 6.81 0.96 -5.95
C ASP A 23 6.40 1.35 -4.54
N LEU A 24 7.07 0.86 -3.53
CA LEU A 24 6.68 1.05 -2.14
C LEU A 24 6.67 2.53 -1.76
N VAL A 25 5.53 3.00 -1.26
CA VAL A 25 5.43 4.35 -0.72
C VAL A 25 5.68 4.30 0.77
N LEU A 26 6.43 5.25 1.29
CA LEU A 26 6.87 5.21 2.67
C LEU A 26 6.18 6.25 3.56
N ASP A 27 5.45 7.18 2.98
CA ASP A 27 4.76 8.20 3.77
C ASP A 27 3.39 8.51 3.19
N GLU A 28 2.58 9.15 4.01
CA GLU A 28 1.20 9.44 3.66
C GLU A 28 1.08 10.42 2.50
N ASN A 29 1.94 11.41 2.45
CA ASN A 29 1.88 12.39 1.36
C ASN A 29 2.19 11.76 0.03
N THR A 30 3.19 10.89 -0.04
CA THR A 30 3.50 10.17 -1.27
C THR A 30 2.37 9.27 -1.71
N LEU A 31 1.72 8.59 -0.75
CA LEU A 31 0.56 7.76 -1.06
C LEU A 31 -0.54 8.60 -1.70
N CYS A 32 -0.86 9.75 -1.11
CA CYS A 32 -1.92 10.61 -1.62
C CYS A 32 -1.59 11.17 -2.99
N ASP A 33 -0.34 11.59 -3.20
CA ASP A 33 0.09 12.10 -4.50
C ASP A 33 0.02 11.03 -5.58
N ARG A 34 0.50 9.83 -5.27
CA ARG A 34 0.45 8.71 -6.19
C ARG A 34 -1.00 8.36 -6.53
N PHE A 35 -1.86 8.35 -5.52
CA PHE A 35 -3.27 8.03 -5.75
C PHE A 35 -3.95 9.09 -6.61
N ALA A 36 -3.62 10.35 -6.41
CA ALA A 36 -4.22 11.45 -7.17
C ALA A 36 -3.89 11.33 -8.67
N ASP A 37 -2.72 10.83 -9.00
CA ASP A 37 -2.28 10.69 -10.38
C ASP A 37 -2.64 9.32 -10.99
N ALA A 38 -3.19 8.43 -10.20
CA ALA A 38 -3.43 7.05 -10.63
C ALA A 38 -4.71 6.93 -11.46
N THR A 39 -4.72 5.93 -12.32
CA THR A 39 -5.91 5.57 -13.09
C THR A 39 -6.40 4.19 -12.66
N ALA A 40 -7.61 3.85 -13.10
CA ALA A 40 -8.23 2.57 -12.73
C ALA A 40 -7.31 1.41 -13.09
N GLY A 41 -7.15 0.49 -12.15
CA GLY A 41 -6.27 -0.68 -12.32
C GLY A 41 -4.84 -0.46 -11.87
N ASP A 42 -4.44 0.78 -11.62
CA ASP A 42 -3.09 1.03 -11.12
C ASP A 42 -2.94 0.48 -9.71
N ALA A 43 -1.78 -0.05 -9.42
CA ALA A 43 -1.45 -0.63 -8.12
C ALA A 43 -0.41 0.24 -7.41
N ILE A 44 -0.60 0.43 -6.12
CA ILE A 44 0.34 1.16 -5.28
C ILE A 44 0.66 0.27 -4.09
N THR A 45 1.93 -0.04 -3.89
CA THR A 45 2.37 -0.84 -2.74
C THR A 45 2.57 0.09 -1.55
N TYR A 46 1.88 -0.16 -0.45
CA TYR A 46 1.96 0.74 0.70
C TYR A 46 2.63 0.11 1.92
N HIS A 47 2.91 -1.17 1.89
CA HIS A 47 3.72 -1.81 2.94
C HIS A 47 4.24 -3.15 2.47
N ILE A 48 5.41 -3.53 2.97
CA ILE A 48 5.97 -4.87 2.78
C ILE A 48 6.42 -5.36 4.15
N GLY A 49 5.88 -6.49 4.56
CA GLY A 49 6.15 -7.08 5.87
C GLY A 49 4.90 -7.73 6.44
N MET A 50 4.74 -7.63 7.74
CA MET A 50 3.55 -8.10 8.46
C MET A 50 2.85 -6.88 9.03
N LEU A 51 1.84 -6.38 8.36
CA LEU A 51 1.25 -5.09 8.68
C LEU A 51 0.74 -5.00 10.12
N ALA A 52 0.03 -6.02 10.57
CA ALA A 52 -0.52 -5.99 11.92
C ALA A 52 0.58 -5.89 12.98
N ARG A 53 1.64 -6.68 12.82
CA ARG A 53 2.78 -6.65 13.75
C ARG A 53 3.51 -5.31 13.66
N ASP A 54 3.74 -4.86 12.43
CA ASP A 54 4.56 -3.66 12.21
C ASP A 54 3.86 -2.38 12.68
N ARG A 55 2.53 -2.40 12.76
CA ARG A 55 1.76 -1.28 13.30
C ARG A 55 1.62 -1.33 14.82
N ASP A 56 1.81 -2.49 15.43
CA ASP A 56 1.60 -2.67 16.87
C ASP A 56 2.71 -1.96 17.65
N LYS A 57 2.32 -1.16 18.61
CA LYS A 57 3.30 -0.36 19.37
C LYS A 57 4.26 -1.21 20.19
N VAL A 58 3.85 -2.45 20.52
CA VAL A 58 4.68 -3.34 21.34
C VAL A 58 5.43 -4.33 20.47
N ALA A 59 4.76 -4.95 19.52
CA ALA A 59 5.36 -6.02 18.72
C ALA A 59 6.22 -5.52 17.55
N THR A 60 6.11 -4.24 17.20
CA THR A 60 6.83 -3.72 16.06
C THR A 60 8.34 -3.77 16.25
N LYS A 61 9.05 -4.02 15.17
CA LYS A 61 10.50 -3.89 15.12
C LYS A 61 10.94 -2.61 14.43
N LEU A 62 9.97 -1.78 14.03
CA LEU A 62 10.27 -0.52 13.37
C LEU A 62 10.62 0.55 14.40
N LEU A 63 11.42 1.51 13.97
CA LEU A 63 11.65 2.70 14.78
C LEU A 63 10.33 3.46 14.98
N PRO A 64 10.16 4.17 16.08
CA PRO A 64 8.88 4.83 16.38
C PRO A 64 8.38 5.74 15.25
N GLU A 65 9.24 6.53 14.66
CA GLU A 65 8.85 7.43 13.58
C GLU A 65 8.36 6.65 12.37
N ARG A 66 9.03 5.53 12.08
CA ARG A 66 8.66 4.69 10.94
C ARG A 66 7.35 3.99 11.19
N ARG A 67 7.13 3.50 12.42
CA ARG A 67 5.86 2.89 12.79
C ARG A 67 4.71 3.90 12.69
N ASP A 68 4.93 5.11 13.17
CA ASP A 68 3.91 6.14 13.14
C ASP A 68 3.55 6.54 11.71
N GLU A 69 4.54 6.63 10.83
CA GLU A 69 4.28 6.91 9.43
C GLU A 69 3.51 5.75 8.78
N LEU A 70 3.87 4.53 9.09
CA LEU A 70 3.14 3.36 8.59
C LEU A 70 1.69 3.38 9.04
N GLU A 71 1.45 3.77 10.29
CA GLU A 71 0.09 3.87 10.80
C GLU A 71 -0.74 4.87 9.98
N LEU A 72 -0.16 6.02 9.67
CA LEU A 72 -0.84 7.02 8.84
C LEU A 72 -1.13 6.49 7.44
N VAL A 73 -0.16 5.83 6.83
CA VAL A 73 -0.31 5.26 5.49
C VAL A 73 -1.41 4.20 5.49
N ALA A 74 -1.38 3.29 6.46
CA ALA A 74 -2.37 2.20 6.52
C ALA A 74 -3.78 2.73 6.75
N ARG A 75 -3.93 3.72 7.62
CA ARG A 75 -5.23 4.34 7.86
C ARG A 75 -5.75 5.03 6.62
N ARG A 76 -4.87 5.69 5.88
CA ARG A 76 -5.27 6.37 4.65
C ARG A 76 -5.72 5.38 3.59
N ALA A 77 -4.98 4.29 3.43
CA ALA A 77 -5.34 3.24 2.49
C ALA A 77 -6.72 2.65 2.82
N LEU A 78 -6.96 2.38 4.11
CA LEU A 78 -8.25 1.85 4.54
C LEU A 78 -9.38 2.85 4.27
N ALA A 79 -9.16 4.13 4.57
CA ALA A 79 -10.16 5.16 4.33
C ALA A 79 -10.52 5.27 2.84
N MET A 80 -9.53 5.18 1.97
CA MET A 80 -9.77 5.17 0.53
C MET A 80 -10.59 3.95 0.11
N ALA A 81 -10.30 2.79 0.67
CA ALA A 81 -11.05 1.58 0.36
C ALA A 81 -12.49 1.67 0.86
N GLU A 82 -12.69 2.20 2.06
CA GLU A 82 -14.01 2.38 2.63
C GLU A 82 -14.83 3.40 1.83
N ALA A 83 -14.16 4.36 1.22
CA ALA A 83 -14.83 5.32 0.34
C ALA A 83 -15.12 4.74 -1.05
N GLY A 84 -14.74 3.49 -1.31
CA GLY A 84 -15.01 2.84 -2.59
C GLY A 84 -14.04 3.22 -3.69
N LEU A 85 -12.91 3.82 -3.35
CA LEU A 85 -11.97 4.35 -4.34
C LEU A 85 -10.93 3.31 -4.77
N CYS A 86 -10.73 2.27 -3.97
CA CYS A 86 -9.73 1.25 -4.27
C CYS A 86 -10.09 -0.06 -3.60
N HIS A 87 -9.36 -1.10 -3.96
CA HIS A 87 -9.37 -2.39 -3.27
C HIS A 87 -8.03 -2.56 -2.57
N LEU A 88 -8.06 -3.13 -1.38
CA LEU A 88 -6.83 -3.48 -0.67
C LEU A 88 -6.58 -4.97 -0.85
N LEU A 89 -5.37 -5.30 -1.28
CA LEU A 89 -4.95 -6.67 -1.51
C LEU A 89 -3.68 -6.94 -0.73
N GLN A 90 -3.41 -8.21 -0.47
CA GLN A 90 -2.08 -8.57 0.02
C GLN A 90 -1.59 -9.75 -0.79
N ARG A 91 -0.31 -9.76 -1.07
CA ARG A 91 0.32 -10.82 -1.83
C ARG A 91 1.51 -11.36 -1.03
N ARG A 92 1.50 -12.66 -0.81
CA ARG A 92 2.59 -13.27 -0.06
C ARG A 92 3.87 -13.24 -0.87
N MET A 93 4.93 -12.73 -0.28
CA MET A 93 6.24 -12.67 -0.90
C MET A 93 7.16 -13.72 -0.31
N ASP A 94 7.03 -14.01 0.97
CA ASP A 94 7.85 -14.99 1.66
C ASP A 94 7.12 -15.34 2.96
N THR A 95 7.72 -16.20 3.79
CA THR A 95 7.17 -16.52 5.09
C THR A 95 7.09 -15.24 5.92
N GLU A 96 5.90 -14.99 6.45
CA GLU A 96 5.65 -13.80 7.27
C GLU A 96 6.02 -12.50 6.57
N CYS A 97 5.95 -12.48 5.25
CA CYS A 97 6.24 -11.27 4.49
C CYS A 97 5.24 -11.14 3.35
N PHE A 98 4.49 -10.05 3.37
CA PHE A 98 3.45 -9.76 2.37
C PHE A 98 3.66 -8.39 1.79
N ALA A 99 3.32 -8.23 0.53
CA ALA A 99 3.16 -6.91 -0.07
C ALA A 99 1.70 -6.51 0.11
N TYR A 100 1.47 -5.33 0.67
CA TYR A 100 0.12 -4.78 0.85
C TYR A 100 -0.08 -3.74 -0.23
N ILE A 101 -1.11 -3.95 -1.04
CA ILE A 101 -1.27 -3.26 -2.30
C ILE A 101 -2.67 -2.63 -2.38
N LEU A 102 -2.70 -1.41 -2.84
CA LEU A 102 -3.92 -0.69 -3.11
C LEU A 102 -4.11 -0.67 -4.62
N VAL A 103 -5.28 -1.13 -5.10
CA VAL A 103 -5.58 -1.12 -6.53
C VAL A 103 -6.72 -0.16 -6.78
N VAL A 104 -6.47 0.83 -7.63
CA VAL A 104 -7.43 1.89 -7.90
C VAL A 104 -8.62 1.33 -8.69
N ARG A 105 -9.83 1.66 -8.22
CA ARG A 105 -11.05 1.18 -8.85
C ARG A 105 -11.48 2.12 -9.97
N PRO A 106 -12.20 1.59 -10.98
CA PRO A 106 -12.82 2.45 -11.96
C PRO A 106 -13.82 3.38 -11.29
N ARG A 107 -13.90 4.61 -11.77
CA ARG A 107 -14.85 5.61 -11.26
C ARG A 107 -15.78 6.03 -12.39
N SER A 108 -17.06 6.19 -12.05
CA SER A 108 -17.98 6.72 -13.05
C SER A 108 -17.74 8.22 -13.21
N THR A 109 -18.07 8.76 -14.38
CA THR A 109 -17.93 10.17 -14.64
C THR A 109 -18.73 11.00 -13.64
N ASN A 110 -19.91 10.50 -13.27
CA ASN A 110 -20.81 11.26 -12.40
C ASN A 110 -20.37 11.27 -10.94
N SER A 111 -19.73 10.23 -10.47
CA SER A 111 -19.34 10.13 -9.06
C SER A 111 -17.89 10.52 -8.83
N ARG A 112 -17.12 10.66 -9.89
CA ARG A 112 -15.68 10.86 -9.76
C ARG A 112 -15.33 12.15 -9.01
N GLY A 113 -15.94 13.25 -9.40
CA GLY A 113 -15.69 14.53 -8.75
C GLY A 113 -16.13 14.51 -7.29
N MET A 114 -17.28 13.89 -7.02
CA MET A 114 -17.77 13.79 -5.64
C MET A 114 -16.87 12.94 -4.78
N ALA A 115 -16.40 11.81 -5.31
CA ALA A 115 -15.51 10.93 -4.56
C ALA A 115 -14.19 11.63 -4.27
N GLN A 116 -13.65 12.35 -5.24
CA GLN A 116 -12.40 13.08 -5.03
C GLN A 116 -12.57 14.22 -4.04
N ALA A 117 -13.68 14.94 -4.12
CA ALA A 117 -13.96 16.01 -3.17
C ALA A 117 -14.08 15.46 -1.76
N ALA A 118 -14.76 14.33 -1.58
CA ALA A 118 -14.88 13.71 -0.27
C ALA A 118 -13.53 13.26 0.26
N LEU A 119 -12.69 12.69 -0.61
CA LEU A 119 -11.36 12.27 -0.23
C LEU A 119 -10.50 13.46 0.19
N LEU A 120 -10.54 14.55 -0.57
CA LEU A 120 -9.78 15.75 -0.23
C LEU A 120 -10.22 16.33 1.10
N GLN A 121 -11.52 16.33 1.38
CA GLN A 121 -12.02 16.80 2.65
C GLN A 121 -11.49 15.93 3.80
N LYS A 122 -11.49 14.62 3.63
CA LYS A 122 -10.95 13.72 4.64
C LYS A 122 -9.45 13.95 4.86
N LEU A 123 -8.73 14.19 3.78
CA LEU A 123 -7.29 14.46 3.89
C LEU A 123 -7.03 15.76 4.65
N GLN A 124 -7.80 16.79 4.36
CA GLN A 124 -7.66 18.07 5.06
C GLN A 124 -8.00 17.93 6.54
N ARG A 125 -9.05 17.21 6.87
CA ARG A 125 -9.40 16.97 8.26
C ARG A 125 -8.34 16.15 8.98
N GLY A 126 -7.76 15.19 8.29
CA GLY A 126 -6.69 14.38 8.86
C GLY A 126 -5.43 15.17 9.12
N ALA A 127 -5.23 16.25 8.40
CA ALA A 127 -4.06 17.11 8.57
C ALA A 127 -4.25 18.12 9.71
N ALA A 128 -5.48 18.31 10.13
CA ALA A 128 -5.74 19.27 11.20
C ALA A 128 -5.49 18.70 12.63
#